data_35ade4828cbbff9bf3efb75806aed14c
#
_entry.id   35ade4828cbbff9bf3efb75806aed14c
#
_cell.length_a   1.000
_cell.length_b   1.000
_cell.length_c   1.000
_cell.angle_alpha   90.00
_cell.angle_beta   90.00
_cell.angle_gamma   90.00
#
_symmetry.space_group_name_H-M   'P 1'
#
loop_
_entity.id
_entity.type
_entity.pdbx_description
1 polymer ?
#
loop_
_entity_poly.entity_id
_entity_poly.type
_entity_poly.pdbx_seq_one_letter_code
_entity_poly.pdbx_strand_id
1 'polypeptide(L)'
;SIMKTLPFIRDEFIFEYFMIHKPNSSIGPLVTGKTPPTIVVIFGASGDLTARKLAPAIYNLSMDNLLPSSCFLIGYGRKEISNDAFKNYIIESINKHSRRKISGKAWDALHDKVSFHAGAYDNLEDFQSLKNEIETIEKKLKKPVQCLFYISTPPSVFKPILENLGISGLAKRHRNREEESKVIIEKPFGHDLASANDLNAIINRRFEETQVFRIDHYLGKETVQSLLVQRFANSIFEPIWNRNYVSSVQIT
;
A
#
# COMPACT_ATOMS: atom_id res chain seq x y z
N SER A 1 10.43 -31.76 3.54
CA SER A 1 10.20 -31.22 2.19
C SER A 1 9.17 -30.09 2.14
N ILE A 2 8.96 -29.38 3.27
CA ILE A 2 8.02 -28.25 3.39
C ILE A 2 8.72 -26.89 3.09
N MET A 3 10.03 -26.88 3.00
CA MET A 3 10.82 -25.65 2.76
C MET A 3 10.83 -25.11 1.31
N LYS A 4 10.17 -25.76 0.37
CA LYS A 4 10.20 -25.34 -1.05
C LYS A 4 8.99 -24.50 -1.50
N THR A 5 8.05 -24.15 -0.61
CA THR A 5 6.78 -23.52 -0.99
C THR A 5 6.45 -22.24 -0.22
N LEU A 6 7.39 -21.66 0.52
CA LEU A 6 7.20 -20.29 1.02
C LEU A 6 7.81 -19.34 -0.02
N PRO A 7 7.01 -18.53 -0.72
CA PRO A 7 7.56 -17.49 -1.59
C PRO A 7 8.39 -16.55 -0.72
N PHE A 8 9.58 -16.25 -1.18
CA PHE A 8 10.54 -15.35 -0.55
C PHE A 8 9.90 -13.99 -0.30
N ILE A 9 9.59 -13.72 0.96
CA ILE A 9 8.99 -12.47 1.44
C ILE A 9 10.11 -11.44 1.51
N ARG A 10 10.30 -10.69 0.44
CA ARG A 10 11.20 -9.53 0.37
C ARG A 10 10.35 -8.29 0.13
N ASP A 11 10.81 -7.11 0.47
CA ASP A 11 10.29 -5.72 0.33
C ASP A 11 8.89 -5.47 -0.31
N GLU A 12 8.29 -6.49 -0.89
CA GLU A 12 6.98 -6.57 -1.55
C GLU A 12 5.83 -6.80 -0.55
N PHE A 13 6.16 -7.17 0.70
CA PHE A 13 5.21 -7.62 1.73
C PHE A 13 4.13 -6.58 2.07
N ILE A 14 4.44 -5.31 1.92
CA ILE A 14 3.51 -4.23 2.17
C ILE A 14 2.30 -4.32 1.23
N PHE A 15 2.55 -4.67 -0.03
CA PHE A 15 1.50 -4.81 -1.04
C PHE A 15 0.87 -6.20 -1.04
N GLU A 16 1.65 -7.28 -0.83
CA GLU A 16 1.13 -8.65 -0.70
C GLU A 16 0.18 -8.79 0.48
N TYR A 17 0.53 -8.24 1.64
CA TYR A 17 -0.36 -8.22 2.81
C TYR A 17 -1.68 -7.53 2.50
N PHE A 18 -1.64 -6.52 1.65
CA PHE A 18 -2.79 -5.70 1.26
C PHE A 18 -3.73 -6.38 0.29
N MET A 19 -3.16 -7.12 -0.65
CA MET A 19 -3.91 -7.79 -1.72
C MET A 19 -4.44 -9.17 -1.29
N ILE A 20 -3.88 -9.79 -0.26
CA ILE A 20 -4.12 -11.19 0.13
C ILE A 20 -5.03 -11.32 1.37
N HIS A 21 -5.11 -10.31 2.25
CA HIS A 21 -5.87 -10.44 3.49
C HIS A 21 -7.37 -10.19 3.32
N LYS A 22 -8.13 -11.28 3.14
CA LYS A 22 -9.52 -11.35 3.62
C LYS A 22 -9.49 -11.66 5.11
N PRO A 23 -10.11 -10.85 5.99
CA PRO A 23 -10.27 -11.22 7.39
C PRO A 23 -11.26 -12.39 7.45
N ASN A 24 -10.78 -13.59 7.61
CA ASN A 24 -11.45 -14.86 7.91
C ASN A 24 -10.94 -16.04 7.08
N SER A 25 -9.67 -16.10 6.71
CA SER A 25 -9.12 -17.36 6.22
C SER A 25 -7.84 -17.69 6.94
N SER A 26 -7.87 -18.82 7.66
CA SER A 26 -6.68 -19.62 8.00
C SER A 26 -5.71 -19.60 6.83
N ILE A 27 -4.42 -19.48 7.11
CA ILE A 27 -3.30 -19.54 6.16
C ILE A 27 -3.59 -20.60 5.09
N GLY A 28 -4.11 -20.18 3.97
CA GLY A 28 -4.45 -21.02 2.82
C GLY A 28 -3.83 -20.47 1.54
N PRO A 29 -3.70 -21.26 0.49
CA PRO A 29 -3.01 -20.91 -0.73
C PRO A 29 -3.63 -19.68 -1.39
N LEU A 30 -2.77 -18.89 -2.03
CA LEU A 30 -3.01 -17.73 -2.89
C LEU A 30 -4.45 -17.62 -3.41
N VAL A 31 -5.08 -16.50 -3.12
CA VAL A 31 -6.48 -16.22 -3.48
C VAL A 31 -6.64 -16.28 -4.99
N THR A 32 -7.27 -17.32 -5.48
CA THR A 32 -7.71 -17.48 -6.88
C THR A 32 -9.03 -16.74 -7.17
N GLY A 33 -9.46 -15.82 -6.31
CA GLY A 33 -10.63 -14.98 -6.54
C GLY A 33 -10.29 -13.81 -7.48
N LYS A 34 -11.18 -13.49 -8.43
CA LYS A 34 -11.07 -12.27 -9.24
C LYS A 34 -11.07 -11.07 -8.31
N THR A 35 -9.90 -10.44 -8.12
CA THR A 35 -9.79 -9.17 -7.40
C THR A 35 -10.53 -8.07 -8.18
N PRO A 36 -11.25 -7.16 -7.49
CA PRO A 36 -11.92 -6.06 -8.17
C PRO A 36 -10.92 -5.15 -8.88
N PRO A 37 -11.35 -4.41 -9.92
CA PRO A 37 -10.55 -3.34 -10.48
C PRO A 37 -10.09 -2.40 -9.37
N THR A 38 -8.81 -2.05 -9.35
CA THR A 38 -8.22 -1.28 -8.25
C THR A 38 -7.49 -0.04 -8.78
N ILE A 39 -7.71 1.09 -8.14
CA ILE A 39 -6.94 2.31 -8.35
C ILE A 39 -6.07 2.54 -7.11
N VAL A 40 -4.77 2.55 -7.31
CA VAL A 40 -3.78 2.91 -6.29
C VAL A 40 -3.44 4.38 -6.45
N VAL A 41 -3.79 5.19 -5.46
CA VAL A 41 -3.42 6.61 -5.42
C VAL A 41 -2.28 6.78 -4.42
N ILE A 42 -1.12 7.25 -4.88
CA ILE A 42 0.04 7.49 -4.02
C ILE A 42 0.17 8.99 -3.76
N PHE A 43 -0.13 9.42 -2.53
CA PHE A 43 0.16 10.78 -2.08
C PHE A 43 1.65 10.91 -1.78
N GLY A 44 2.30 11.94 -2.35
CA GLY A 44 3.76 12.08 -2.29
C GLY A 44 4.48 11.25 -3.37
N ALA A 45 3.83 11.06 -4.51
CA ALA A 45 4.27 10.14 -5.57
C ALA A 45 5.64 10.47 -6.19
N SER A 46 6.12 11.70 -6.09
CA SER A 46 7.46 12.11 -6.53
C SER A 46 8.55 11.98 -5.45
N GLY A 47 8.22 11.36 -4.30
CA GLY A 47 9.11 11.23 -3.16
C GLY A 47 10.00 9.99 -3.19
N ASP A 48 11.00 9.98 -2.30
CA ASP A 48 12.02 8.93 -2.18
C ASP A 48 11.42 7.54 -1.90
N LEU A 49 10.37 7.45 -1.05
CA LEU A 49 9.71 6.18 -0.76
C LEU A 49 9.05 5.58 -2.01
N THR A 50 8.40 6.41 -2.82
CA THR A 50 7.81 5.97 -4.09
C THR A 50 8.89 5.44 -5.02
N ALA A 51 9.99 6.18 -5.19
CA ALA A 51 11.08 5.76 -6.07
C ALA A 51 11.76 4.46 -5.61
N ARG A 52 12.08 4.38 -4.32
CA ARG A 52 12.90 3.27 -3.80
C ARG A 52 12.13 2.01 -3.49
N LYS A 53 10.84 2.14 -3.15
CA LYS A 53 10.06 1.04 -2.62
C LYS A 53 8.78 0.78 -3.41
N LEU A 54 7.90 1.79 -3.56
CA LEU A 54 6.57 1.55 -4.10
C LEU A 54 6.58 1.24 -5.59
N ALA A 55 7.33 2.00 -6.39
CA ALA A 55 7.41 1.75 -7.83
C ALA A 55 8.04 0.38 -8.16
N PRO A 56 9.18 -0.02 -7.55
CA PRO A 56 9.70 -1.37 -7.69
C PRO A 56 8.75 -2.47 -7.23
N ALA A 57 8.06 -2.28 -6.09
CA ALA A 57 7.13 -3.27 -5.55
C ALA A 57 5.93 -3.49 -6.48
N ILE A 58 5.28 -2.40 -6.93
CA ILE A 58 4.14 -2.47 -7.87
C ILE A 58 4.57 -3.18 -9.17
N TYR A 59 5.74 -2.86 -9.69
CA TYR A 59 6.27 -3.50 -10.88
C TYR A 59 6.51 -5.00 -10.68
N ASN A 60 7.12 -5.38 -9.56
CA ASN A 60 7.38 -6.79 -9.24
C ASN A 60 6.08 -7.59 -9.09
N LEU A 61 5.07 -7.02 -8.42
CA LEU A 61 3.74 -7.62 -8.31
C LEU A 61 3.07 -7.78 -9.69
N SER A 62 3.27 -6.82 -10.59
CA SER A 62 2.80 -6.94 -11.98
C SER A 62 3.47 -8.09 -12.72
N MET A 63 4.79 -8.23 -12.56
CA MET A 63 5.58 -9.34 -13.13
C MET A 63 5.11 -10.71 -12.65
N ASP A 64 4.71 -10.80 -11.38
CA ASP A 64 4.25 -12.03 -10.76
C ASP A 64 2.74 -12.29 -10.95
N ASN A 65 2.04 -11.44 -11.72
CA ASN A 65 0.59 -11.48 -11.95
C ASN A 65 -0.23 -11.43 -10.64
N LEU A 66 0.30 -10.75 -9.61
CA LEU A 66 -0.33 -10.57 -8.32
C LEU A 66 -1.19 -9.30 -8.26
N LEU A 67 -1.03 -8.38 -9.20
CA LEU A 67 -1.92 -7.22 -9.31
C LEU A 67 -3.25 -7.61 -9.94
N PRO A 68 -4.35 -6.90 -9.57
CA PRO A 68 -5.61 -7.01 -10.30
C PRO A 68 -5.42 -6.78 -11.80
N SER A 69 -6.16 -7.49 -12.65
CA SER A 69 -6.08 -7.34 -14.11
C SER A 69 -6.34 -5.90 -14.58
N SER A 70 -7.10 -5.14 -13.81
CA SER A 70 -7.35 -3.71 -14.01
C SER A 70 -6.83 -2.93 -12.80
N CYS A 71 -5.51 -2.80 -12.70
CA CYS A 71 -4.85 -1.98 -11.69
C CYS A 71 -4.37 -0.67 -12.33
N PHE A 72 -4.81 0.46 -11.79
CA PHE A 72 -4.40 1.80 -12.20
C PHE A 72 -3.53 2.42 -11.10
N LEU A 73 -2.54 3.20 -11.49
CA LEU A 73 -1.66 3.92 -10.59
C LEU A 73 -1.79 5.42 -10.84
N ILE A 74 -2.26 6.16 -9.85
CA ILE A 74 -2.32 7.62 -9.89
C ILE A 74 -1.31 8.16 -8.89
N GLY A 75 -0.27 8.82 -9.39
CA GLY A 75 0.60 9.63 -8.53
C GLY A 75 -0.09 10.93 -8.17
N TYR A 76 -0.08 11.33 -6.89
CA TYR A 76 -0.61 12.62 -6.43
C TYR A 76 0.49 13.45 -5.77
N GLY A 77 0.60 14.70 -6.15
CA GLY A 77 1.59 15.60 -5.57
C GLY A 77 1.43 17.06 -5.97
N ARG A 78 2.09 17.97 -5.23
CA ARG A 78 1.93 19.42 -5.38
C ARG A 78 2.58 20.03 -6.64
N LYS A 79 3.55 19.32 -7.22
CA LYS A 79 4.23 19.81 -8.44
C LYS A 79 3.44 19.36 -9.65
N GLU A 80 3.30 20.24 -10.63
CA GLU A 80 2.79 19.84 -11.94
C GLU A 80 3.84 18.96 -12.65
N ILE A 81 3.47 17.73 -12.91
CA ILE A 81 4.28 16.75 -13.63
C ILE A 81 3.37 16.16 -14.71
N SER A 82 3.83 16.16 -15.96
CA SER A 82 3.08 15.50 -17.03
C SER A 82 3.03 13.98 -16.83
N ASN A 83 2.02 13.33 -17.36
CA ASN A 83 1.90 11.87 -17.29
C ASN A 83 3.16 11.17 -17.83
N ASP A 84 3.72 11.65 -18.94
CA ASP A 84 4.91 11.06 -19.54
C ASP A 84 6.15 11.25 -18.66
N ALA A 85 6.31 12.43 -18.04
CA ALA A 85 7.40 12.68 -17.10
C ALA A 85 7.27 11.78 -15.85
N PHE A 86 6.05 11.58 -15.35
CA PHE A 86 5.81 10.68 -14.22
C PHE A 86 6.08 9.21 -14.59
N LYS A 87 5.63 8.76 -15.77
CA LYS A 87 5.93 7.42 -16.27
C LYS A 87 7.45 7.18 -16.38
N ASN A 88 8.19 8.16 -16.92
CA ASN A 88 9.65 8.08 -16.99
C ASN A 88 10.28 8.01 -15.60
N TYR A 89 9.79 8.81 -14.65
CA TYR A 89 10.24 8.74 -13.25
C TYR A 89 10.02 7.34 -12.63
N ILE A 90 8.88 6.71 -12.89
CA ILE A 90 8.59 5.34 -12.43
C ILE A 90 9.56 4.34 -13.08
N ILE A 91 9.80 4.44 -14.39
CA ILE A 91 10.76 3.59 -15.11
C ILE A 91 12.17 3.72 -14.52
N GLU A 92 12.66 4.94 -14.34
CA GLU A 92 13.97 5.20 -13.75
C GLU A 92 14.08 4.64 -12.33
N SER A 93 13.02 4.81 -11.53
CA SER A 93 12.93 4.28 -10.18
C SER A 93 13.02 2.76 -10.15
N ILE A 94 12.29 2.08 -11.02
CA ILE A 94 12.33 0.62 -11.15
C ILE A 94 13.73 0.17 -11.59
N ASN A 95 14.31 0.78 -12.62
CA ASN A 95 15.64 0.42 -13.13
C ASN A 95 16.73 0.57 -12.06
N LYS A 96 16.61 1.60 -11.21
CA LYS A 96 17.60 1.89 -10.16
C LYS A 96 17.45 1.03 -8.92
N HIS A 97 16.23 0.67 -8.55
CA HIS A 97 15.94 0.10 -7.23
C HIS A 97 15.31 -1.30 -7.26
N SER A 98 14.75 -1.75 -8.40
CA SER A 98 14.23 -3.11 -8.52
C SER A 98 15.38 -4.10 -8.73
N ARG A 99 15.21 -5.30 -8.20
CA ARG A 99 16.11 -6.43 -8.48
C ARG A 99 15.87 -7.05 -9.85
N ARG A 100 14.70 -6.77 -10.44
CA ARG A 100 14.29 -7.27 -11.75
C ARG A 100 14.44 -6.16 -12.78
N LYS A 101 15.03 -6.49 -13.91
CA LYS A 101 15.10 -5.57 -15.04
C LYS A 101 13.71 -5.36 -15.63
N ILE A 102 13.45 -4.16 -16.12
CA ILE A 102 12.20 -3.88 -16.83
C ILE A 102 12.10 -4.80 -18.05
N SER A 103 10.98 -5.52 -18.14
CA SER A 103 10.56 -6.25 -19.33
C SER A 103 9.48 -5.47 -20.04
N GLY A 104 9.56 -5.33 -21.37
CA GLY A 104 8.58 -4.58 -22.16
C GLY A 104 7.14 -5.01 -21.86
N LYS A 105 6.86 -6.32 -21.89
CA LYS A 105 5.50 -6.84 -21.66
C LYS A 105 4.87 -6.43 -20.32
N ALA A 106 5.65 -6.48 -19.23
CA ALA A 106 5.12 -6.13 -17.91
C ALA A 106 4.94 -4.63 -17.75
N TRP A 107 5.83 -3.84 -18.34
CA TRP A 107 5.69 -2.39 -18.36
C TRP A 107 4.52 -1.95 -19.26
N ASP A 108 4.39 -2.52 -20.45
CA ASP A 108 3.30 -2.21 -21.38
C ASP A 108 1.92 -2.46 -20.74
N ALA A 109 1.80 -3.48 -19.89
CA ALA A 109 0.57 -3.76 -19.14
C ALA A 109 0.21 -2.69 -18.11
N LEU A 110 1.19 -1.93 -17.61
CA LEU A 110 1.03 -0.86 -16.63
C LEU A 110 1.04 0.53 -17.26
N HIS A 111 1.80 0.73 -18.33
CA HIS A 111 2.10 2.03 -18.92
C HIS A 111 0.88 2.92 -19.13
N ASP A 112 -0.17 2.37 -19.76
CA ASP A 112 -1.40 3.12 -20.07
C ASP A 112 -2.32 3.33 -18.85
N LYS A 113 -1.95 2.74 -17.72
CA LYS A 113 -2.70 2.80 -16.46
C LYS A 113 -1.97 3.64 -15.39
N VAL A 114 -0.89 4.31 -15.77
CA VAL A 114 -0.13 5.21 -14.90
C VAL A 114 -0.42 6.65 -15.30
N SER A 115 -0.90 7.45 -14.34
CA SER A 115 -1.13 8.89 -14.50
C SER A 115 -0.60 9.66 -13.29
N PHE A 116 -0.51 10.99 -13.42
CA PHE A 116 -0.17 11.89 -12.35
C PHE A 116 -1.24 12.97 -12.19
N HIS A 117 -1.68 13.19 -10.97
CA HIS A 117 -2.63 14.21 -10.57
C HIS A 117 -1.91 15.28 -9.75
N ALA A 118 -1.80 16.48 -10.30
CA ALA A 118 -1.24 17.61 -9.56
C ALA A 118 -2.30 18.21 -8.63
N GLY A 119 -1.96 18.39 -7.36
CA GLY A 119 -2.88 18.98 -6.38
C GLY A 119 -2.23 19.22 -5.02
N ALA A 120 -2.73 20.21 -4.29
CA ALA A 120 -2.34 20.49 -2.93
C ALA A 120 -3.03 19.53 -1.95
N TYR A 121 -2.38 19.25 -0.81
CA TYR A 121 -2.93 18.30 0.16
C TYR A 121 -4.04 18.90 1.04
N ASP A 122 -4.14 20.22 1.11
CA ASP A 122 -5.07 21.00 1.91
C ASP A 122 -6.18 21.68 1.06
N ASN A 123 -6.17 21.50 -0.25
CA ASN A 123 -7.19 22.05 -1.15
C ASN A 123 -8.25 21.01 -1.51
N LEU A 124 -9.49 21.23 -1.08
CA LEU A 124 -10.61 20.33 -1.36
C LEU A 124 -10.95 20.22 -2.85
N GLU A 125 -10.78 21.28 -3.63
CA GLU A 125 -11.09 21.28 -5.07
C GLU A 125 -10.20 20.30 -5.82
N ASP A 126 -8.93 20.17 -5.42
CA ASP A 126 -8.01 19.22 -6.03
C ASP A 126 -8.43 17.76 -5.74
N PHE A 127 -9.00 17.49 -4.55
CA PHE A 127 -9.57 16.17 -4.24
C PHE A 127 -10.88 15.90 -4.99
N GLN A 128 -11.68 16.92 -5.27
CA GLN A 128 -12.85 16.77 -6.13
C GLN A 128 -12.42 16.48 -7.59
N SER A 129 -11.35 17.13 -8.05
CA SER A 129 -10.76 16.86 -9.36
C SER A 129 -10.23 15.41 -9.45
N LEU A 130 -9.51 14.94 -8.42
CA LEU A 130 -9.08 13.54 -8.33
C LEU A 130 -10.28 12.57 -8.36
N LYS A 131 -11.36 12.91 -7.66
CA LYS A 131 -12.59 12.10 -7.68
C LYS A 131 -13.17 11.99 -9.08
N ASN A 132 -13.22 13.09 -9.83
CA ASN A 132 -13.71 13.11 -11.20
C ASN A 132 -12.84 12.23 -12.13
N GLU A 133 -11.50 12.22 -11.93
CA GLU A 133 -10.59 11.34 -12.65
C GLU A 133 -10.91 9.86 -12.36
N ILE A 134 -11.08 9.50 -11.08
CA ILE A 134 -11.44 8.15 -10.64
C ILE A 134 -12.79 7.72 -11.24
N GLU A 135 -13.82 8.57 -11.17
CA GLU A 135 -15.13 8.28 -11.75
C GLU A 135 -15.07 8.11 -13.28
N THR A 136 -14.16 8.81 -13.95
CA THR A 136 -13.94 8.64 -15.38
C THR A 136 -13.37 7.26 -15.69
N ILE A 137 -12.47 6.74 -14.86
CA ILE A 137 -11.93 5.39 -14.97
C ILE A 137 -13.04 4.36 -14.69
N GLU A 138 -13.86 4.56 -13.64
CA GLU A 138 -15.01 3.69 -13.33
C GLU A 138 -15.98 3.59 -14.52
N LYS A 139 -16.34 4.72 -15.13
CA LYS A 139 -17.21 4.79 -16.31
C LYS A 139 -16.64 4.03 -17.50
N LYS A 140 -15.34 4.14 -17.76
CA LYS A 140 -14.65 3.40 -18.83
C LYS A 140 -14.66 1.89 -18.60
N LEU A 141 -14.47 1.46 -17.36
CA LEU A 141 -14.49 0.05 -16.98
C LEU A 141 -15.89 -0.54 -16.90
N LYS A 142 -16.93 0.29 -16.79
CA LYS A 142 -18.33 -0.12 -16.51
C LYS A 142 -18.44 -1.03 -15.28
N LYS A 143 -17.59 -0.82 -14.30
CA LYS A 143 -17.50 -1.58 -13.05
C LYS A 143 -17.03 -0.66 -11.93
N PRO A 144 -17.51 -0.85 -10.71
CA PRO A 144 -16.97 -0.15 -9.56
C PRO A 144 -15.50 -0.51 -9.37
N VAL A 145 -14.72 0.44 -8.86
CA VAL A 145 -13.31 0.25 -8.54
C VAL A 145 -13.07 0.36 -7.04
N GLN A 146 -12.16 -0.43 -6.53
CA GLN A 146 -11.62 -0.26 -5.20
C GLN A 146 -10.52 0.81 -5.24
N CYS A 147 -10.60 1.81 -4.37
CA CYS A 147 -9.53 2.80 -4.22
C CYS A 147 -8.62 2.43 -3.06
N LEU A 148 -7.32 2.46 -3.31
CA LEU A 148 -6.27 2.26 -2.34
C LEU A 148 -5.45 3.54 -2.23
N PHE A 149 -5.61 4.28 -1.13
CA PHE A 149 -4.89 5.52 -0.87
C PHE A 149 -3.63 5.25 -0.06
N TYR A 150 -2.48 5.39 -0.67
CA TYR A 150 -1.19 5.23 0.01
C TYR A 150 -0.62 6.60 0.39
N ILE A 151 -0.50 6.87 1.69
CA ILE A 151 0.03 8.14 2.18
C ILE A 151 1.53 8.01 2.40
N SER A 152 2.30 8.40 1.36
CA SER A 152 3.77 8.40 1.31
C SER A 152 4.35 9.80 1.50
N THR A 153 3.71 10.58 2.37
CA THR A 153 4.07 11.98 2.66
C THR A 153 4.62 12.13 4.08
N PRO A 154 5.24 13.27 4.42
CA PRO A 154 5.55 13.56 5.82
C PRO A 154 4.29 13.59 6.70
N PRO A 155 4.39 13.22 7.99
CA PRO A 155 3.24 13.18 8.92
C PRO A 155 2.49 14.50 9.07
N SER A 156 3.17 15.63 8.86
CA SER A 156 2.57 16.98 8.96
C SER A 156 1.41 17.23 8.00
N VAL A 157 1.29 16.43 6.92
CA VAL A 157 0.21 16.56 5.93
C VAL A 157 -0.79 15.39 5.97
N PHE A 158 -0.67 14.45 6.89
CA PHE A 158 -1.63 13.34 7.02
C PHE A 158 -3.04 13.84 7.30
N LYS A 159 -3.16 14.78 8.23
CA LYS A 159 -4.46 15.35 8.64
C LYS A 159 -5.23 15.94 7.44
N PRO A 160 -4.71 16.92 6.70
CA PRO A 160 -5.43 17.49 5.57
C PRO A 160 -5.76 16.46 4.49
N ILE A 161 -4.87 15.50 4.19
CA ILE A 161 -5.16 14.43 3.22
C ILE A 161 -6.36 13.60 3.68
N LEU A 162 -6.37 13.11 4.92
CA LEU A 162 -7.44 12.26 5.45
C LEU A 162 -8.77 13.00 5.56
N GLU A 163 -8.75 14.27 5.96
CA GLU A 163 -9.96 15.11 6.02
C GLU A 163 -10.54 15.32 4.61
N ASN A 164 -9.71 15.67 3.63
CA ASN A 164 -10.14 15.92 2.27
C ASN A 164 -10.60 14.64 1.55
N LEU A 165 -9.98 13.49 1.80
CA LEU A 165 -10.49 12.19 1.33
C LEU A 165 -11.90 11.92 1.84
N GLY A 166 -12.17 12.26 3.10
CA GLY A 166 -13.51 12.10 3.67
C GLY A 166 -14.52 13.11 3.13
N ILE A 167 -14.18 14.39 3.06
CA ILE A 167 -15.08 15.46 2.61
C ILE A 167 -15.42 15.34 1.14
N SER A 168 -14.45 15.00 0.28
CA SER A 168 -14.68 14.78 -1.14
C SER A 168 -15.52 13.53 -1.44
N GLY A 169 -15.71 12.64 -0.45
CA GLY A 169 -16.40 11.36 -0.62
C GLY A 169 -15.55 10.29 -1.30
N LEU A 170 -14.22 10.47 -1.33
CA LEU A 170 -13.27 9.45 -1.80
C LEU A 170 -13.09 8.33 -0.76
N ALA A 171 -13.25 8.62 0.53
CA ALA A 171 -13.28 7.63 1.60
C ALA A 171 -14.64 6.90 1.60
N LYS A 172 -14.85 6.05 0.60
CA LYS A 172 -16.11 5.31 0.43
C LYS A 172 -16.21 4.20 1.48
N ARG A 173 -17.28 4.20 2.26
CA ARG A 173 -17.74 3.05 3.05
C ARG A 173 -18.78 2.32 2.24
N HIS A 174 -18.64 1.04 2.03
CA HIS A 174 -19.59 0.27 1.23
C HIS A 174 -19.93 -1.06 1.91
N ARG A 175 -21.20 -1.51 1.78
CA ARG A 175 -21.62 -2.83 2.31
C ARG A 175 -20.86 -3.98 1.63
N ASN A 176 -20.53 -3.82 0.35
CA ASN A 176 -19.62 -4.71 -0.36
C ASN A 176 -18.18 -4.26 -0.10
N ARG A 177 -17.42 -5.03 0.68
CA ARG A 177 -16.02 -4.75 1.01
C ARG A 177 -15.10 -4.66 -0.20
N GLU A 178 -15.49 -5.19 -1.34
CA GLU A 178 -14.74 -5.11 -2.59
C GLU A 178 -14.77 -3.71 -3.22
N GLU A 179 -15.71 -2.87 -2.83
CA GLU A 179 -15.88 -1.50 -3.31
C GLU A 179 -15.44 -0.45 -2.28
N GLU A 180 -15.05 -0.87 -1.09
CA GLU A 180 -14.56 0.01 -0.05
C GLU A 180 -13.22 0.64 -0.43
N SER A 181 -13.10 1.93 -0.15
CA SER A 181 -11.79 2.59 -0.18
C SER A 181 -10.93 2.14 0.99
N LYS A 182 -9.65 1.96 0.77
CA LYS A 182 -8.68 1.60 1.80
C LYS A 182 -7.60 2.66 1.90
N VAL A 183 -7.06 2.85 3.09
CA VAL A 183 -5.96 3.79 3.31
C VAL A 183 -4.78 3.10 3.99
N ILE A 184 -3.60 3.35 3.44
CA ILE A 184 -2.32 2.92 4.00
C ILE A 184 -1.61 4.13 4.56
N ILE A 185 -1.17 4.02 5.81
CA ILE A 185 -0.47 5.09 6.52
C ILE A 185 0.85 4.53 7.05
N GLU A 186 1.94 5.22 6.73
CA GLU A 186 3.28 4.91 7.20
C GLU A 186 3.51 5.46 8.62
N LYS A 187 4.41 4.86 9.38
CA LYS A 187 4.96 5.45 10.60
C LYS A 187 5.75 6.73 10.29
N PRO A 188 5.79 7.69 11.25
CA PRO A 188 5.19 7.67 12.59
C PRO A 188 3.72 8.10 12.60
N PHE A 189 2.91 7.46 13.45
CA PHE A 189 1.47 7.79 13.65
C PHE A 189 1.27 8.89 14.70
N GLY A 190 1.99 9.97 14.60
CA GLY A 190 2.14 11.02 15.59
C GLY A 190 3.54 11.03 16.20
N HIS A 191 3.88 12.12 16.90
CA HIS A 191 5.17 12.28 17.58
C HIS A 191 5.04 12.07 19.10
N ASP A 192 3.82 12.09 19.62
CA ASP A 192 3.44 11.81 21.00
C ASP A 192 2.04 11.18 21.06
N LEU A 193 1.59 10.85 22.29
CA LEU A 193 0.30 10.23 22.51
C LEU A 193 -0.88 11.15 22.09
N ALA A 194 -0.76 12.45 22.29
CA ALA A 194 -1.81 13.41 21.95
C ALA A 194 -2.01 13.47 20.44
N SER A 195 -0.93 13.66 19.69
CA SER A 195 -0.98 13.71 18.21
C SER A 195 -1.38 12.38 17.58
N ALA A 196 -1.02 11.25 18.21
CA ALA A 196 -1.46 9.93 17.78
C ALA A 196 -2.97 9.73 17.99
N ASN A 197 -3.51 10.19 19.13
CA ASN A 197 -4.94 10.16 19.41
C ASN A 197 -5.73 11.06 18.45
N ASP A 198 -5.23 12.26 18.16
CA ASP A 198 -5.84 13.18 17.22
C ASP A 198 -5.90 12.59 15.81
N LEU A 199 -4.80 11.98 15.34
CA LEU A 199 -4.76 11.32 14.04
C LEU A 199 -5.75 10.15 13.98
N ASN A 200 -5.81 9.31 15.03
CA ASN A 200 -6.77 8.21 15.10
C ASN A 200 -8.21 8.72 15.12
N ALA A 201 -8.50 9.83 15.82
CA ALA A 201 -9.83 10.43 15.83
C ALA A 201 -10.26 10.92 14.43
N ILE A 202 -9.34 11.47 13.64
CA ILE A 202 -9.60 11.88 12.26
C ILE A 202 -9.87 10.66 11.38
N ILE A 203 -9.02 9.65 11.47
CA ILE A 203 -9.17 8.41 10.71
C ILE A 203 -10.53 7.77 10.99
N ASN A 204 -10.88 7.57 12.26
CA ASN A 204 -12.12 6.89 12.68
C ASN A 204 -13.40 7.65 12.29
N ARG A 205 -13.31 8.97 12.08
CA ARG A 205 -14.45 9.75 11.54
C ARG A 205 -14.69 9.48 10.05
N ARG A 206 -13.67 9.14 9.29
CA ARG A 206 -13.70 9.05 7.83
C ARG A 206 -13.66 7.63 7.30
N PHE A 207 -12.96 6.75 8.00
CA PHE A 207 -12.76 5.34 7.64
C PHE A 207 -13.23 4.43 8.78
N GLU A 208 -13.60 3.22 8.46
CA GLU A 208 -13.73 2.15 9.44
C GLU A 208 -12.36 1.50 9.68
N GLU A 209 -12.14 0.90 10.84
CA GLU A 209 -10.85 0.29 11.18
C GLU A 209 -10.43 -0.79 10.16
N THR A 210 -11.41 -1.48 9.57
CA THR A 210 -11.18 -2.48 8.50
C THR A 210 -10.65 -1.90 7.19
N GLN A 211 -10.75 -0.58 7.01
CA GLN A 211 -10.27 0.15 5.83
C GLN A 211 -8.87 0.73 6.04
N VAL A 212 -8.35 0.71 7.30
CA VAL A 212 -7.12 1.41 7.68
C VAL A 212 -5.99 0.43 7.91
N PHE A 213 -4.89 0.65 7.21
CA PHE A 213 -3.70 -0.18 7.32
C PHE A 213 -2.52 0.67 7.74
N ARG A 214 -2.07 0.44 8.97
CA ARG A 214 -0.89 1.10 9.55
C ARG A 214 0.33 0.22 9.29
N ILE A 215 1.29 0.74 8.55
CA ILE A 215 2.47 -0.02 8.16
C ILE A 215 3.64 0.24 9.09
N ASP A 216 4.25 -0.85 9.54
CA ASP A 216 5.55 -0.87 10.15
C ASP A 216 6.53 -1.66 9.27
N HIS A 217 7.37 -0.96 8.54
CA HIS A 217 8.34 -1.57 7.64
C HIS A 217 9.34 -2.51 8.34
N TYR A 218 9.50 -2.41 9.67
CA TYR A 218 10.32 -3.36 10.44
C TYR A 218 9.72 -4.76 10.44
N LEU A 219 8.38 -4.87 10.49
CA LEU A 219 7.70 -6.17 10.44
C LEU A 219 7.83 -6.85 9.07
N GLY A 220 8.13 -6.10 8.02
CA GLY A 220 8.40 -6.63 6.68
C GLY A 220 9.85 -7.05 6.43
N LYS A 221 10.78 -6.80 7.39
CA LYS A 221 12.18 -7.22 7.22
C LYS A 221 12.31 -8.74 7.36
N GLU A 222 13.05 -9.36 6.43
CA GLU A 222 13.29 -10.81 6.41
C GLU A 222 13.84 -11.33 7.75
N THR A 223 14.72 -10.59 8.39
CA THR A 223 15.28 -10.94 9.72
C THR A 223 14.19 -10.99 10.80
N VAL A 224 13.24 -10.05 10.80
CA VAL A 224 12.14 -10.01 11.76
C VAL A 224 11.14 -11.13 11.48
N GLN A 225 10.81 -11.36 10.22
CA GLN A 225 9.95 -12.47 9.81
C GLN A 225 10.56 -13.83 10.18
N SER A 226 11.87 -13.99 9.93
CA SER A 226 12.60 -15.21 10.30
C SER A 226 12.58 -15.44 11.81
N LEU A 227 12.66 -14.39 12.61
CA LEU A 227 12.57 -14.49 14.08
C LEU A 227 11.19 -15.00 14.53
N LEU A 228 10.11 -14.48 13.91
CA LEU A 228 8.74 -14.96 14.21
C LEU A 228 8.58 -16.43 13.83
N VAL A 229 9.05 -16.82 12.65
CA VAL A 229 9.01 -18.23 12.21
C VAL A 229 9.86 -19.11 13.15
N GLN A 230 11.06 -18.67 13.50
CA GLN A 230 11.93 -19.42 14.43
C GLN A 230 11.23 -19.63 15.77
N ARG A 231 10.57 -18.61 16.30
CA ARG A 231 9.92 -18.69 17.62
C ARG A 231 8.63 -19.49 17.60
N PHE A 232 7.75 -19.30 16.62
CA PHE A 232 6.38 -19.81 16.64
C PHE A 232 6.12 -21.01 15.73
N ALA A 233 6.98 -21.26 14.74
CA ALA A 233 6.86 -22.38 13.82
C ALA A 233 7.91 -23.48 14.07
N ASN A 234 8.73 -23.35 15.12
CA ASN A 234 9.79 -24.28 15.43
C ASN A 234 9.58 -24.87 16.83
N SER A 235 9.17 -26.11 16.89
CA SER A 235 8.87 -26.83 18.13
C SER A 235 10.05 -26.96 19.12
N ILE A 236 11.28 -26.76 18.66
CA ILE A 236 12.47 -26.78 19.52
C ILE A 236 12.60 -25.45 20.27
N PHE A 237 12.37 -24.32 19.60
CA PHE A 237 12.61 -23.00 20.19
C PHE A 237 11.39 -22.44 20.92
N GLU A 238 10.17 -22.76 20.48
CA GLU A 238 8.95 -22.23 21.09
C GLU A 238 8.86 -22.51 22.61
N PRO A 239 9.12 -23.73 23.12
CA PRO A 239 9.03 -24.04 24.55
C PRO A 239 10.08 -23.35 25.42
N ILE A 240 11.26 -23.03 24.87
CA ILE A 240 12.37 -22.43 25.62
C ILE A 240 12.44 -20.91 25.50
N TRP A 241 11.65 -20.31 24.62
CA TRP A 241 11.65 -18.85 24.44
C TRP A 241 10.70 -18.16 25.43
N ASN A 242 11.02 -18.27 26.70
CA ASN A 242 10.25 -17.70 27.80
C ASN A 242 11.18 -17.29 28.96
N ARG A 243 10.63 -16.66 30.00
CA ARG A 243 11.37 -16.12 31.14
C ARG A 243 12.19 -17.15 31.95
N ASN A 244 11.91 -18.44 31.82
CA ASN A 244 12.65 -19.47 32.55
C ASN A 244 14.00 -19.79 31.90
N TYR A 245 14.11 -19.55 30.60
CA TYR A 245 15.32 -19.89 29.83
C TYR A 245 15.99 -18.66 29.20
N VAL A 246 15.28 -17.56 29.01
CA VAL A 246 15.82 -16.31 28.45
C VAL A 246 16.04 -15.32 29.58
N SER A 247 17.30 -14.98 29.84
CA SER A 247 17.68 -14.05 30.91
C SER A 247 17.49 -12.58 30.53
N SER A 248 17.70 -12.23 29.24
CA SER A 248 17.52 -10.88 28.77
C SER A 248 17.26 -10.85 27.26
N VAL A 249 16.57 -9.79 26.79
CA VAL A 249 16.41 -9.45 25.38
C VAL A 249 16.94 -8.04 25.19
N GLN A 250 17.89 -7.87 24.27
CA GLN A 250 18.47 -6.59 23.93
C GLN A 250 18.05 -6.20 22.50
N ILE A 251 17.47 -5.00 22.35
CA ILE A 251 17.07 -4.42 21.06
C ILE A 251 17.92 -3.17 20.85
N THR A 252 18.67 -3.12 19.75
CA THR A 252 19.59 -2.02 19.43
C THR A 252 19.20 -1.38 18.10
#